data_e4ddf47d457559f684f09e617ac36a3a
#
_entry.id   e4ddf47d457559f684f09e617ac36a3a
#
_cell.length_a   1.000
_cell.length_b   1.000
_cell.length_c   1.000
_cell.angle_alpha   90.00
_cell.angle_beta   90.00
_cell.angle_gamma   90.00
#
_symmetry.space_group_name_H-M   'P 1'
#
loop_
_entity.id
_entity.type
_entity.pdbx_description
1 polymer ?
#
loop_
_entity_poly.entity_id
_entity_poly.type
_entity_poly.pdbx_seq_one_letter_code
_entity_poly.pdbx_strand_id
1 'polypeptide(L)'
;MKFGGVVATQIDDWKIFKELEDLGYDSGWVPDSQMIWSDCYATLALAAANTSRIRLGTGVAIAGTRLAPVTAHSIASINKLAPGRTFLGIGTGHTAMRIMGQKPVGPTAFREYLRVVRGLLNGEEVNFTLNKETQPIRFQDRELNCINLKDQVPIYVGANGPKALAATGAYGDGRVSAGTEPTRVMQSNMERVRRGAEEAGRELPDDFHTSVLTYSCVLKAGESLMSDRVINETGAPVVSSLHFWYELMIQRG
;
A
#
# COMPACT_ATOMS: atom_id res chain seq x y z
N MET A 1 -6.26 -12.48 -14.41
CA MET A 1 -6.16 -11.06 -14.01
C MET A 1 -7.04 -10.88 -12.78
N LYS A 2 -6.59 -10.06 -11.81
CA LYS A 2 -7.35 -9.75 -10.59
C LYS A 2 -7.74 -8.27 -10.60
N PHE A 3 -8.93 -7.95 -10.09
CA PHE A 3 -9.43 -6.58 -10.02
C PHE A 3 -9.59 -6.16 -8.56
N GLY A 4 -9.13 -4.95 -8.25
CA GLY A 4 -9.32 -4.34 -6.94
C GLY A 4 -9.98 -2.97 -7.06
N GLY A 5 -10.80 -2.61 -6.08
CA GLY A 5 -11.36 -1.28 -5.93
C GLY A 5 -10.53 -0.45 -4.95
N VAL A 6 -10.08 0.74 -5.36
CA VAL A 6 -9.53 1.75 -4.45
C VAL A 6 -10.65 2.71 -4.08
N VAL A 7 -10.98 2.80 -2.82
CA VAL A 7 -12.16 3.53 -2.35
C VAL A 7 -11.73 4.76 -1.57
N ALA A 8 -12.24 5.93 -1.97
CA ALA A 8 -12.10 7.15 -1.17
C ALA A 8 -12.71 6.92 0.23
N THR A 9 -11.89 7.10 1.26
CA THR A 9 -12.22 6.59 2.59
C THR A 9 -13.12 7.56 3.35
N GLN A 10 -14.41 7.25 3.40
CA GLN A 10 -15.35 7.76 4.38
C GLN A 10 -15.68 6.61 5.32
N ILE A 11 -15.49 6.79 6.62
CA ILE A 11 -15.60 5.70 7.60
C ILE A 11 -17.00 5.11 7.69
N ASP A 12 -18.03 5.92 7.50
CA ASP A 12 -19.44 5.54 7.50
C ASP A 12 -19.89 4.87 6.20
N ASP A 13 -19.09 4.96 5.13
CA ASP A 13 -19.35 4.32 3.83
C ASP A 13 -18.58 2.99 3.63
N TRP A 14 -18.23 2.31 4.73
CA TRP A 14 -17.57 1.00 4.67
C TRP A 14 -18.34 -0.06 3.87
N LYS A 15 -19.66 0.12 3.68
CA LYS A 15 -20.55 -0.77 2.92
C LYS A 15 -20.10 -0.98 1.48
N ILE A 16 -19.40 -0.02 0.90
CA ILE A 16 -18.85 -0.12 -0.46
C ILE A 16 -17.90 -1.32 -0.62
N PHE A 17 -17.21 -1.74 0.43
CA PHE A 17 -16.39 -2.95 0.39
C PHE A 17 -17.22 -4.23 0.32
N LYS A 18 -18.42 -4.22 0.89
CA LYS A 18 -19.39 -5.30 0.74
C LYS A 18 -19.94 -5.32 -0.68
N GLU A 19 -20.21 -4.16 -1.26
CA GLU A 19 -20.65 -4.05 -2.66
C GLU A 19 -19.57 -4.55 -3.63
N LEU A 20 -18.31 -4.19 -3.41
CA LEU A 20 -17.18 -4.72 -4.18
C LEU A 20 -17.09 -6.25 -4.07
N GLU A 21 -17.29 -6.81 -2.88
CA GLU A 21 -17.32 -8.25 -2.66
C GLU A 21 -18.46 -8.91 -3.45
N ASP A 22 -19.65 -8.33 -3.42
CA ASP A 22 -20.84 -8.86 -4.10
C ASP A 22 -20.72 -8.76 -5.63
N LEU A 23 -20.02 -7.73 -6.12
CA LEU A 23 -19.68 -7.57 -7.54
C LEU A 23 -18.53 -8.49 -8.00
N GLY A 24 -17.90 -9.23 -7.09
CA GLY A 24 -16.86 -10.19 -7.42
C GLY A 24 -15.44 -9.60 -7.55
N TYR A 25 -15.17 -8.43 -6.99
CA TYR A 25 -13.81 -7.89 -6.92
C TYR A 25 -12.93 -8.76 -6.03
N ASP A 26 -11.65 -8.89 -6.41
CA ASP A 26 -10.66 -9.67 -5.66
C ASP A 26 -10.15 -8.94 -4.41
N SER A 27 -10.12 -7.61 -4.45
CA SER A 27 -9.56 -6.81 -3.34
C SER A 27 -10.16 -5.42 -3.21
N GLY A 28 -10.25 -4.96 -1.96
CA GLY A 28 -10.56 -3.58 -1.58
C GLY A 28 -9.33 -2.89 -0.98
N TRP A 29 -9.03 -1.68 -1.44
CA TRP A 29 -7.86 -0.92 -1.06
C TRP A 29 -8.28 0.40 -0.42
N VAL A 30 -7.77 0.68 0.78
CA VAL A 30 -8.09 1.89 1.53
C VAL A 30 -6.90 2.84 1.50
N PRO A 31 -6.98 4.02 0.85
CA PRO A 31 -5.91 5.00 0.85
C PRO A 31 -5.70 5.60 2.25
N ASP A 32 -4.44 5.94 2.56
CA ASP A 32 -4.02 6.52 3.83
C ASP A 32 -3.46 7.93 3.61
N SER A 33 -4.34 8.89 3.38
CA SER A 33 -3.95 10.30 3.25
C SER A 33 -4.56 11.09 4.38
N GLN A 34 -3.75 11.34 5.40
CA GLN A 34 -4.14 12.15 6.56
C GLN A 34 -4.62 13.51 6.12
N MET A 35 -5.59 14.08 6.85
CA MET A 35 -6.21 15.38 6.57
C MET A 35 -7.03 15.45 5.27
N ILE A 36 -7.18 14.33 4.54
CA ILE A 36 -8.06 14.22 3.36
C ILE A 36 -9.13 13.16 3.60
N TRP A 37 -8.73 11.96 4.05
CA TRP A 37 -9.59 10.80 4.21
C TRP A 37 -9.77 10.44 5.68
N SER A 38 -10.79 9.64 5.99
CA SER A 38 -10.93 8.99 7.29
C SER A 38 -9.75 8.04 7.56
N ASP A 39 -9.52 7.67 8.83
CA ASP A 39 -8.44 6.73 9.18
C ASP A 39 -8.60 5.40 8.46
N CYS A 40 -7.53 4.98 7.78
CA CYS A 40 -7.57 3.79 6.92
C CYS A 40 -7.73 2.50 7.72
N TYR A 41 -7.14 2.38 8.91
CA TYR A 41 -7.23 1.16 9.72
C TYR A 41 -8.59 1.04 10.40
N ALA A 42 -9.18 2.15 10.84
CA ALA A 42 -10.55 2.15 11.36
C ALA A 42 -11.55 1.71 10.28
N THR A 43 -11.42 2.25 9.06
CA THR A 43 -12.26 1.83 7.93
C THR A 43 -12.03 0.37 7.55
N LEU A 44 -10.76 -0.09 7.52
CA LEU A 44 -10.44 -1.49 7.27
C LEU A 44 -11.03 -2.43 8.32
N ALA A 45 -11.06 -2.03 9.60
CA ALA A 45 -11.66 -2.85 10.66
C ALA A 45 -13.16 -3.06 10.40
N LEU A 46 -13.90 -2.01 10.04
CA LEU A 46 -15.31 -2.10 9.68
C LEU A 46 -15.53 -2.97 8.43
N ALA A 47 -14.74 -2.76 7.39
CA ALA A 47 -14.80 -3.58 6.16
C ALA A 47 -14.49 -5.05 6.45
N ALA A 48 -13.46 -5.34 7.25
CA ALA A 48 -13.05 -6.69 7.60
C ALA A 48 -14.12 -7.45 8.40
N ALA A 49 -14.79 -6.76 9.32
CA ALA A 49 -15.86 -7.33 10.14
C ALA A 49 -17.14 -7.63 9.35
N ASN A 50 -17.34 -6.97 8.19
CA ASN A 50 -18.57 -7.03 7.41
C ASN A 50 -18.41 -7.67 6.01
N THR A 51 -17.25 -8.25 5.72
CA THR A 51 -16.97 -9.00 4.49
C THR A 51 -16.41 -10.38 4.81
N SER A 52 -16.49 -11.32 3.86
CA SER A 52 -16.11 -12.72 4.10
C SER A 52 -15.10 -13.30 3.09
N ARG A 53 -14.98 -12.71 1.89
CA ARG A 53 -14.15 -13.23 0.79
C ARG A 53 -13.13 -12.23 0.26
N ILE A 54 -13.53 -10.97 0.08
CA ILE A 54 -12.69 -9.94 -0.51
C ILE A 54 -11.42 -9.73 0.31
N ARG A 55 -10.28 -9.63 -0.34
CA ARG A 55 -9.04 -9.26 0.32
C ARG A 55 -9.03 -7.75 0.60
N LEU A 56 -8.57 -7.37 1.78
CA LEU A 56 -8.61 -5.98 2.25
C LEU A 56 -7.23 -5.49 2.66
N GLY A 57 -6.89 -4.28 2.31
CA GLY A 57 -5.62 -3.70 2.73
C GLY A 57 -5.50 -2.20 2.47
N THR A 58 -4.39 -1.64 2.89
CA THR A 58 -4.09 -0.23 2.66
C THR A 58 -3.63 0.04 1.24
N GLY A 59 -4.08 1.13 0.64
CA GLY A 59 -3.79 1.44 -0.75
C GLY A 59 -3.31 2.87 -1.01
N VAL A 60 -2.17 3.30 -0.44
CA VAL A 60 -1.19 2.59 0.39
C VAL A 60 -1.00 3.32 1.73
N ALA A 61 -0.66 2.59 2.79
CA ALA A 61 -0.25 3.19 4.06
C ALA A 61 1.03 4.02 3.89
N ILE A 62 1.22 4.99 4.77
CA ILE A 62 2.33 5.95 4.69
C ILE A 62 3.35 5.67 5.80
N ALA A 63 4.57 5.33 5.41
CA ALA A 63 5.65 5.03 6.36
C ALA A 63 6.03 6.19 7.29
N GLY A 64 5.75 7.44 6.88
CA GLY A 64 6.08 8.63 7.67
C GLY A 64 5.04 9.03 8.72
N THR A 65 3.85 8.43 8.70
CA THR A 65 2.73 8.85 9.57
C THR A 65 2.62 8.02 10.84
N ARG A 66 3.17 6.82 10.83
CA ARG A 66 3.16 5.88 11.96
C ARG A 66 4.52 5.22 12.11
N LEU A 67 4.93 4.92 13.32
CA LEU A 67 6.13 4.10 13.56
C LEU A 67 5.95 2.70 12.97
N ALA A 68 7.02 2.09 12.49
CA ALA A 68 6.99 0.76 11.88
C ALA A 68 6.31 -0.32 12.76
N PRO A 69 6.60 -0.41 14.09
CA PRO A 69 5.91 -1.35 14.97
C PRO A 69 4.40 -1.06 15.09
N VAL A 70 3.99 0.21 15.05
CA VAL A 70 2.56 0.57 15.09
C VAL A 70 1.85 0.11 13.82
N THR A 71 2.46 0.28 12.65
CA THR A 71 1.89 -0.20 11.38
C THR A 71 1.79 -1.72 11.36
N ALA A 72 2.84 -2.43 11.79
CA ALA A 72 2.81 -3.90 11.89
C ALA A 72 1.70 -4.38 12.84
N HIS A 73 1.54 -3.73 14.00
CA HIS A 73 0.49 -4.03 14.96
C HIS A 73 -0.92 -3.76 14.40
N SER A 74 -1.11 -2.60 13.75
CA SER A 74 -2.42 -2.24 13.18
C SER A 74 -2.87 -3.25 12.13
N ILE A 75 -2.01 -3.62 11.18
CA ILE A 75 -2.40 -4.55 10.12
C ILE A 75 -2.56 -6.00 10.65
N ALA A 76 -1.78 -6.42 11.65
CA ALA A 76 -1.95 -7.71 12.31
C ALA A 76 -3.26 -7.79 13.11
N SER A 77 -3.74 -6.65 13.63
CA SER A 77 -5.06 -6.53 14.28
C SER A 77 -6.19 -6.68 13.25
N ILE A 78 -6.08 -6.05 12.09
CA ILE A 78 -7.03 -6.24 10.98
C ILE A 78 -7.00 -7.70 10.50
N ASN A 79 -5.82 -8.31 10.42
CA ASN A 79 -5.68 -9.72 10.04
C ASN A 79 -6.37 -10.70 11.03
N LYS A 80 -6.62 -10.28 12.25
CA LYS A 80 -7.41 -11.05 13.20
C LYS A 80 -8.91 -11.05 12.85
N LEU A 81 -9.42 -9.94 12.31
CA LEU A 81 -10.80 -9.83 11.82
C LEU A 81 -11.01 -10.52 10.48
N ALA A 82 -9.98 -10.51 9.62
CA ALA A 82 -10.01 -11.07 8.27
C ALA A 82 -8.81 -12.00 8.02
N PRO A 83 -8.72 -13.17 8.70
CA PRO A 83 -7.58 -14.07 8.61
C PRO A 83 -7.27 -14.47 7.16
N GLY A 84 -6.01 -14.31 6.74
CA GLY A 84 -5.53 -14.66 5.39
C GLY A 84 -6.08 -13.78 4.24
N ARG A 85 -6.96 -12.82 4.54
CA ARG A 85 -7.53 -11.89 3.56
C ARG A 85 -6.91 -10.49 3.61
N THR A 86 -5.97 -10.26 4.54
CA THR A 86 -5.38 -8.95 4.77
C THR A 86 -4.06 -8.80 4.03
N PHE A 87 -3.76 -7.60 3.53
CA PHE A 87 -2.46 -7.22 2.99
C PHE A 87 -2.09 -5.79 3.41
N LEU A 88 -0.80 -5.50 3.43
CA LEU A 88 -0.27 -4.16 3.69
C LEU A 88 0.27 -3.56 2.39
N GLY A 89 -0.46 -2.64 1.77
CA GLY A 89 0.11 -1.74 0.78
C GLY A 89 0.81 -0.58 1.48
N ILE A 90 2.05 -0.25 1.12
CA ILE A 90 2.83 0.77 1.82
C ILE A 90 3.73 1.57 0.89
N GLY A 91 3.86 2.87 1.15
CA GLY A 91 4.68 3.79 0.38
C GLY A 91 5.31 4.90 1.21
N THR A 92 6.11 5.74 0.55
CA THR A 92 6.85 6.85 1.17
C THR A 92 6.00 8.09 1.47
N GLY A 93 4.80 8.19 0.86
CA GLY A 93 3.82 9.24 1.17
C GLY A 93 4.06 10.58 0.52
N HIS A 94 4.02 10.66 -0.80
CA HIS A 94 4.19 11.95 -1.50
C HIS A 94 3.10 12.97 -1.13
N THR A 95 1.84 12.66 -1.40
CA THR A 95 0.72 13.58 -1.17
C THR A 95 0.46 13.80 0.32
N ALA A 96 0.27 12.72 1.08
CA ALA A 96 -0.08 12.78 2.50
C ALA A 96 0.95 13.53 3.33
N MET A 97 2.25 13.24 3.15
CA MET A 97 3.31 13.92 3.88
C MET A 97 3.36 15.41 3.57
N ARG A 98 3.18 15.80 2.30
CA ARG A 98 3.20 17.22 1.90
C ARG A 98 2.04 18.02 2.46
N ILE A 99 0.83 17.45 2.49
CA ILE A 99 -0.33 18.10 3.11
C ILE A 99 -0.09 18.37 4.59
N MET A 100 0.65 17.50 5.27
CA MET A 100 1.08 17.70 6.65
C MET A 100 2.34 18.60 6.79
N GLY A 101 2.79 19.25 5.71
CA GLY A 101 3.98 20.10 5.73
C GLY A 101 5.30 19.32 5.86
N GLN A 102 5.32 18.03 5.55
CA GLN A 102 6.47 17.15 5.68
C GLN A 102 6.99 16.68 4.32
N LYS A 103 8.26 16.27 4.28
CA LYS A 103 8.82 15.59 3.11
C LYS A 103 8.46 14.10 3.13
N PRO A 104 8.31 13.45 1.95
CA PRO A 104 8.21 12.01 1.87
C PRO A 104 9.38 11.32 2.55
N VAL A 105 9.14 10.09 3.06
CA VAL A 105 10.19 9.31 3.72
C VAL A 105 11.31 9.00 2.74
N GLY A 106 12.55 9.31 3.15
CA GLY A 106 13.74 9.05 2.34
C GLY A 106 14.00 7.54 2.16
N PRO A 107 14.66 7.14 1.06
CA PRO A 107 14.76 5.73 0.67
C PRO A 107 15.48 4.84 1.69
N THR A 108 16.48 5.34 2.41
CA THR A 108 17.18 4.59 3.46
C THR A 108 16.27 4.33 4.65
N ALA A 109 15.57 5.35 5.12
CA ALA A 109 14.61 5.23 6.22
C ALA A 109 13.43 4.33 5.81
N PHE A 110 12.98 4.41 4.56
CA PHE A 110 11.92 3.55 4.05
C PHE A 110 12.35 2.07 3.98
N ARG A 111 13.58 1.78 3.54
CA ARG A 111 14.13 0.42 3.56
C ARG A 111 14.16 -0.15 4.98
N GLU A 112 14.63 0.64 5.95
CA GLU A 112 14.67 0.25 7.36
C GLU A 112 13.27 0.03 7.93
N TYR A 113 12.34 0.90 7.58
CA TYR A 113 10.93 0.74 7.94
C TYR A 113 10.35 -0.59 7.47
N LEU A 114 10.57 -0.94 6.20
CA LEU A 114 10.11 -2.21 5.62
C LEU A 114 10.76 -3.41 6.32
N ARG A 115 12.05 -3.32 6.68
CA ARG A 115 12.77 -4.37 7.42
C ARG A 115 12.09 -4.66 8.77
N VAL A 116 11.81 -3.59 9.52
CA VAL A 116 11.17 -3.71 10.85
C VAL A 116 9.75 -4.28 10.71
N VAL A 117 8.94 -3.74 9.79
CA VAL A 117 7.58 -4.24 9.56
C VAL A 117 7.57 -5.71 9.16
N ARG A 118 8.45 -6.11 8.23
CA ARG A 118 8.55 -7.51 7.78
C ARG A 118 8.90 -8.45 8.93
N GLY A 119 9.96 -8.15 9.69
CA GLY A 119 10.38 -9.00 10.78
C GLY A 119 9.31 -9.13 11.86
N LEU A 120 8.65 -8.03 12.24
CA LEU A 120 7.54 -8.08 13.19
C LEU A 120 6.35 -8.91 12.69
N LEU A 121 5.97 -8.76 11.41
CA LEU A 121 4.88 -9.56 10.83
C LEU A 121 5.24 -11.04 10.68
N ASN A 122 6.53 -11.38 10.54
CA ASN A 122 7.01 -12.76 10.65
C ASN A 122 7.05 -13.26 12.11
N GLY A 123 6.78 -12.38 13.08
CA GLY A 123 6.84 -12.73 14.50
C GLY A 123 8.26 -12.77 15.07
N GLU A 124 9.21 -12.15 14.43
CA GLU A 124 10.61 -12.07 14.82
C GLU A 124 10.84 -10.97 15.87
N GLU A 125 11.95 -11.09 16.61
CA GLU A 125 12.54 -9.97 17.34
C GLU A 125 13.40 -9.17 16.37
N VAL A 126 13.25 -7.85 16.37
CA VAL A 126 13.96 -6.95 15.44
C VAL A 126 14.56 -5.78 16.19
N ASN A 127 15.74 -5.33 15.78
CA ASN A 127 16.29 -4.07 16.27
C ASN A 127 15.50 -2.91 15.66
N PHE A 128 15.02 -2.00 16.51
CA PHE A 128 14.30 -0.80 16.12
C PHE A 128 14.97 0.43 16.70
N THR A 129 15.25 1.41 15.85
CA THR A 129 15.89 2.67 16.24
C THR A 129 14.87 3.80 16.27
N LEU A 130 14.73 4.43 17.42
CA LEU A 130 13.93 5.64 17.61
C LEU A 130 14.74 6.66 18.39
N ASN A 131 14.76 7.91 17.95
CA ASN A 131 15.51 9.00 18.59
C ASN A 131 17.00 8.69 18.84
N LYS A 132 17.65 7.99 17.90
CA LYS A 132 19.06 7.52 17.95
C LYS A 132 19.34 6.39 18.96
N GLU A 133 18.34 5.88 19.63
CA GLU A 133 18.46 4.71 20.49
C GLU A 133 17.94 3.47 19.76
N THR A 134 18.71 2.39 19.81
CA THR A 134 18.35 1.10 19.19
C THR A 134 18.06 0.08 20.27
N GLN A 135 16.87 -0.51 20.21
CA GLN A 135 16.43 -1.56 21.12
C GLN A 135 15.84 -2.74 20.35
N PRO A 136 16.03 -3.98 20.84
CA PRO A 136 15.30 -5.13 20.30
C PRO A 136 13.82 -5.03 20.72
N ILE A 137 12.95 -5.20 19.74
CA ILE A 137 11.50 -5.21 19.94
C ILE A 137 10.86 -6.44 19.31
N ARG A 138 9.79 -6.92 19.91
CA ARG A 138 8.95 -8.01 19.40
C ARG A 138 7.52 -7.87 19.92
N PHE A 139 6.56 -8.53 19.28
CA PHE A 139 5.24 -8.67 19.85
C PHE A 139 5.27 -9.51 21.12
N GLN A 140 4.68 -8.96 22.18
CA GLN A 140 4.57 -9.60 23.50
C GLN A 140 3.27 -10.40 23.59
N ASP A 141 3.18 -11.25 24.61
CA ASP A 141 1.94 -11.91 25.06
C ASP A 141 1.10 -12.52 23.93
N ARG A 142 1.75 -13.22 22.99
CA ARG A 142 1.08 -13.85 21.84
C ARG A 142 -0.03 -14.81 22.26
N GLU A 143 0.05 -15.36 23.45
CA GLU A 143 -0.94 -16.24 24.04
C GLU A 143 -2.30 -15.55 24.26
N LEU A 144 -2.31 -14.24 24.48
CA LEU A 144 -3.53 -13.43 24.57
C LEU A 144 -4.30 -13.35 23.24
N ASN A 145 -3.66 -13.74 22.14
CA ASN A 145 -4.25 -13.78 20.80
C ASN A 145 -4.93 -12.46 20.37
N CYS A 146 -4.31 -11.31 20.72
CA CYS A 146 -4.84 -9.99 20.37
C CYS A 146 -4.64 -9.63 18.88
N ILE A 147 -3.66 -10.26 18.23
CA ILE A 147 -3.34 -10.06 16.81
C ILE A 147 -3.20 -11.42 16.11
N ASN A 148 -3.24 -11.42 14.77
CA ASN A 148 -3.01 -12.63 13.99
C ASN A 148 -1.73 -12.52 13.17
N LEU A 149 -0.73 -13.33 13.52
CA LEU A 149 0.53 -13.51 12.80
C LEU A 149 0.66 -14.91 12.18
N LYS A 150 -0.35 -15.80 12.37
CA LYS A 150 -0.35 -17.15 11.81
C LYS A 150 -0.60 -17.13 10.31
N ASP A 151 -1.56 -16.32 9.89
CA ASP A 151 -1.83 -16.06 8.49
C ASP A 151 -0.95 -14.90 8.03
N GLN A 152 -0.07 -15.18 7.07
CA GLN A 152 0.87 -14.19 6.58
C GLN A 152 0.15 -12.97 6.00
N VAL A 153 0.63 -11.76 6.35
CA VAL A 153 0.19 -10.50 5.75
C VAL A 153 1.19 -10.12 4.65
N PRO A 154 0.82 -10.23 3.37
CA PRO A 154 1.68 -9.79 2.27
C PRO A 154 1.92 -8.29 2.32
N ILE A 155 3.15 -7.87 2.00
CA ILE A 155 3.55 -6.46 1.91
C ILE A 155 3.67 -6.05 0.45
N TYR A 156 2.81 -5.13 -0.02
CA TYR A 156 2.82 -4.60 -1.37
C TYR A 156 3.37 -3.17 -1.35
N VAL A 157 4.51 -2.96 -2.00
CA VAL A 157 5.27 -1.71 -1.89
C VAL A 157 4.99 -0.77 -3.06
N GLY A 158 4.54 0.44 -2.76
CA GLY A 158 4.44 1.54 -3.71
C GLY A 158 5.84 2.08 -4.05
N ALA A 159 6.44 1.58 -5.14
CA ALA A 159 7.82 1.87 -5.48
C ALA A 159 8.03 2.19 -6.96
N ASN A 160 8.70 3.32 -7.25
CA ASN A 160 9.06 3.75 -8.60
C ASN A 160 10.55 4.10 -8.72
N GLY A 161 11.18 4.57 -7.65
CA GLY A 161 12.60 4.90 -7.63
C GLY A 161 13.49 3.66 -7.39
N PRO A 162 14.75 3.67 -7.87
CA PRO A 162 15.63 2.49 -7.86
C PRO A 162 15.87 1.92 -6.45
N LYS A 163 16.06 2.78 -5.44
CA LYS A 163 16.28 2.34 -4.05
C LYS A 163 15.01 1.75 -3.41
N ALA A 164 13.84 2.30 -3.73
CA ALA A 164 12.57 1.76 -3.26
C ALA A 164 12.25 0.42 -3.93
N LEU A 165 12.56 0.28 -5.22
CA LEU A 165 12.43 -0.99 -5.96
C LEU A 165 13.34 -2.08 -5.37
N ALA A 166 14.60 -1.75 -5.05
CA ALA A 166 15.50 -2.68 -4.36
C ALA A 166 14.97 -3.07 -2.97
N ALA A 167 14.44 -2.10 -2.20
CA ALA A 167 13.81 -2.39 -0.91
C ALA A 167 12.55 -3.26 -1.05
N THR A 168 11.80 -3.11 -2.15
CA THR A 168 10.66 -3.98 -2.48
C THR A 168 11.11 -5.42 -2.67
N GLY A 169 12.20 -5.66 -3.39
CA GLY A 169 12.78 -7.00 -3.54
C GLY A 169 13.20 -7.60 -2.20
N ALA A 170 13.86 -6.81 -1.36
CA ALA A 170 14.37 -7.28 -0.08
C ALA A 170 13.26 -7.63 0.94
N TYR A 171 12.14 -6.91 0.95
CA TYR A 171 11.14 -7.01 2.03
C TYR A 171 9.68 -7.12 1.59
N GLY A 172 9.38 -6.87 0.31
CA GLY A 172 8.01 -6.90 -0.23
C GLY A 172 7.61 -8.26 -0.82
N ASP A 173 6.34 -8.50 -0.91
CA ASP A 173 5.71 -9.63 -1.63
C ASP A 173 5.04 -9.15 -2.91
N GLY A 174 5.13 -7.87 -3.21
CA GLY A 174 4.60 -7.28 -4.42
C GLY A 174 4.97 -5.82 -4.58
N ARG A 175 4.71 -5.33 -5.79
CA ARG A 175 4.89 -3.94 -6.18
C ARG A 175 3.56 -3.33 -6.61
N VAL A 176 3.31 -2.10 -6.16
CA VAL A 176 2.20 -1.26 -6.63
C VAL A 176 2.78 -0.12 -7.44
N SER A 177 2.31 0.04 -8.69
CA SER A 177 2.63 1.17 -9.54
C SER A 177 1.52 2.21 -9.52
N ALA A 178 1.88 3.49 -9.37
CA ALA A 178 0.95 4.60 -9.43
C ALA A 178 0.74 5.05 -10.88
N GLY A 179 0.01 4.27 -11.66
CA GLY A 179 -0.28 4.55 -13.06
C GLY A 179 0.33 3.53 -14.02
N THR A 180 -0.13 3.57 -15.25
CA THR A 180 0.35 2.69 -16.33
C THR A 180 1.79 3.01 -16.70
N GLU A 181 2.59 1.97 -16.81
CA GLU A 181 3.99 2.06 -17.25
C GLU A 181 4.15 1.38 -18.61
N PRO A 182 4.96 1.93 -19.52
CA PRO A 182 5.38 1.19 -20.70
C PRO A 182 6.03 -0.13 -20.31
N THR A 183 5.79 -1.20 -21.07
CA THR A 183 6.31 -2.56 -20.78
C THR A 183 7.82 -2.56 -20.49
N ARG A 184 8.60 -1.81 -21.26
CA ARG A 184 10.05 -1.67 -21.05
C ARG A 184 10.40 -1.11 -19.67
N VAL A 185 9.63 -0.12 -19.18
CA VAL A 185 9.86 0.49 -17.87
C VAL A 185 9.48 -0.52 -16.78
N MET A 186 8.37 -1.22 -16.94
CA MET A 186 7.94 -2.26 -16.01
C MET A 186 8.99 -3.38 -15.90
N GLN A 187 9.51 -3.86 -17.01
CA GLN A 187 10.58 -4.86 -17.04
C GLN A 187 11.83 -4.40 -16.30
N SER A 188 12.34 -3.19 -16.62
CA SER A 188 13.50 -2.60 -15.94
C SER A 188 13.28 -2.41 -14.44
N ASN A 189 12.06 -2.03 -14.02
CA ASN A 189 11.70 -1.92 -12.62
C ASN A 189 11.69 -3.28 -11.94
N MET A 190 11.16 -4.33 -12.59
CA MET A 190 11.17 -5.70 -12.04
C MET A 190 12.58 -6.28 -11.94
N GLU A 191 13.49 -5.96 -12.86
CA GLU A 191 14.90 -6.33 -12.74
C GLU A 191 15.55 -5.74 -11.48
N ARG A 192 15.24 -4.48 -11.16
CA ARG A 192 15.71 -3.84 -9.91
C ARG A 192 15.13 -4.49 -8.67
N VAL A 193 13.87 -4.92 -8.72
CA VAL A 193 13.24 -5.67 -7.64
C VAL A 193 13.95 -7.01 -7.45
N ARG A 194 14.21 -7.77 -8.52
CA ARG A 194 14.94 -9.04 -8.46
C ARG A 194 16.34 -8.87 -7.87
N ARG A 195 17.09 -7.88 -8.36
CA ARG A 195 18.41 -7.56 -7.82
C ARG A 195 18.36 -7.24 -6.33
N GLY A 196 17.38 -6.45 -5.88
CA GLY A 196 17.20 -6.12 -4.48
C GLY A 196 16.87 -7.35 -3.60
N ALA A 197 16.19 -8.35 -4.15
CA ALA A 197 15.96 -9.63 -3.49
C ALA A 197 17.26 -10.45 -3.39
N GLU A 198 18.00 -10.58 -4.49
CA GLU A 198 19.30 -11.26 -4.55
C GLU A 198 20.31 -10.68 -3.56
N GLU A 199 20.44 -9.33 -3.52
CA GLU A 199 21.31 -8.62 -2.58
C GLU A 199 20.91 -8.86 -1.10
N ALA A 200 19.65 -9.16 -0.84
CA ALA A 200 19.12 -9.50 0.49
C ALA A 200 19.17 -11.02 0.78
N GLY A 201 19.72 -11.83 -0.13
CA GLY A 201 19.75 -13.29 0.01
C GLY A 201 18.35 -13.93 -0.03
N ARG A 202 17.42 -13.32 -0.74
CA ARG A 202 16.02 -13.74 -0.83
C ARG A 202 15.64 -14.08 -2.26
N GLU A 203 14.85 -15.12 -2.44
CA GLU A 203 14.16 -15.41 -3.69
C GLU A 203 12.78 -14.72 -3.68
N LEU A 204 12.39 -14.18 -4.83
CA LEU A 204 11.03 -13.67 -4.98
C LEU A 204 10.04 -14.83 -5.06
N PRO A 205 8.86 -14.73 -4.43
CA PRO A 205 7.85 -15.76 -4.55
C PRO A 205 7.33 -15.83 -6.00
N ASP A 206 6.95 -17.02 -6.45
CA ASP A 206 6.41 -17.26 -7.80
C ASP A 206 5.17 -16.39 -8.10
N ASP A 207 4.38 -16.13 -7.07
CA ASP A 207 3.19 -15.31 -7.10
C ASP A 207 3.44 -13.83 -6.72
N PHE A 208 4.68 -13.35 -6.90
CA PHE A 208 5.03 -11.96 -6.60
C PHE A 208 4.02 -10.99 -7.22
N HIS A 209 3.29 -10.29 -6.36
CA HIS A 209 2.16 -9.47 -6.77
C HIS A 209 2.63 -8.21 -7.52
N THR A 210 2.04 -7.96 -8.68
CA THR A 210 2.24 -6.71 -9.42
C THR A 210 0.89 -6.08 -9.70
N SER A 211 0.67 -4.87 -9.22
CA SER A 211 -0.55 -4.13 -9.46
C SER A 211 -0.28 -2.73 -9.99
N VAL A 212 -1.24 -2.23 -10.74
CA VAL A 212 -1.23 -0.88 -11.33
C VAL A 212 -2.49 -0.17 -10.86
N LEU A 213 -2.32 1.01 -10.25
CA LEU A 213 -3.44 1.91 -10.01
C LEU A 213 -3.82 2.59 -11.33
N THR A 214 -5.06 2.41 -11.75
CA THR A 214 -5.61 3.08 -12.92
C THR A 214 -6.96 3.69 -12.60
N TYR A 215 -7.31 4.72 -13.35
CA TYR A 215 -8.60 5.38 -13.27
C TYR A 215 -9.36 5.09 -14.56
N SER A 216 -10.64 4.86 -14.44
CA SER A 216 -11.52 4.64 -15.59
C SER A 216 -12.85 5.34 -15.39
N CYS A 217 -13.38 5.92 -16.46
CA CYS A 217 -14.72 6.45 -16.52
C CYS A 217 -15.43 5.76 -17.72
N VAL A 218 -16.46 5.00 -17.42
CA VAL A 218 -17.26 4.34 -18.46
C VAL A 218 -18.22 5.36 -19.07
N LEU A 219 -18.05 5.64 -20.35
CA LEU A 219 -18.93 6.57 -21.07
C LEU A 219 -20.32 5.96 -21.26
N LYS A 220 -21.34 6.77 -21.11
CA LYS A 220 -22.70 6.43 -21.53
C LYS A 220 -22.78 6.44 -23.06
N ALA A 221 -23.75 5.72 -23.63
CA ALA A 221 -23.95 5.71 -25.08
C ALA A 221 -24.17 7.16 -25.61
N GLY A 222 -23.30 7.58 -26.55
CA GLY A 222 -23.31 8.92 -27.14
C GLY A 222 -22.75 10.04 -26.26
N GLU A 223 -22.18 9.73 -25.09
CA GLU A 223 -21.60 10.71 -24.20
C GLU A 223 -20.24 11.23 -24.69
N SER A 224 -20.07 12.54 -24.63
CA SER A 224 -18.81 13.20 -24.97
C SER A 224 -17.76 13.01 -23.87
N LEU A 225 -16.49 12.82 -24.25
CA LEU A 225 -15.35 12.89 -23.33
C LEU A 225 -15.24 14.22 -22.59
N MET A 226 -15.85 15.28 -23.14
CA MET A 226 -15.86 16.63 -22.57
C MET A 226 -17.14 16.94 -21.82
N SER A 227 -17.98 15.93 -21.50
CA SER A 227 -19.15 16.16 -20.64
C SER A 227 -18.72 16.51 -19.21
N ASP A 228 -19.53 17.34 -18.55
CA ASP A 228 -19.26 17.75 -17.15
C ASP A 228 -19.07 16.55 -16.22
N ARG A 229 -19.84 15.48 -16.42
CA ARG A 229 -19.69 14.23 -15.64
C ARG A 229 -18.31 13.63 -15.82
N VAL A 230 -17.84 13.46 -17.07
CA VAL A 230 -16.54 12.86 -17.35
C VAL A 230 -15.41 13.73 -16.81
N ILE A 231 -15.50 15.04 -16.99
CA ILE A 231 -14.53 16.00 -16.44
C ILE A 231 -14.48 15.93 -14.91
N ASN A 232 -15.65 15.88 -14.25
CA ASN A 232 -15.72 15.80 -12.79
C ASN A 232 -15.17 14.48 -12.25
N GLU A 233 -15.44 13.35 -12.91
CA GLU A 233 -14.98 12.03 -12.48
C GLU A 233 -13.48 11.80 -12.75
N THR A 234 -12.93 12.36 -13.83
CA THR A 234 -11.55 12.10 -14.26
C THR A 234 -10.57 13.26 -14.00
N GLY A 235 -11.05 14.46 -13.77
CA GLY A 235 -10.22 15.66 -13.68
C GLY A 235 -9.16 15.60 -12.56
N ALA A 236 -9.57 15.27 -11.35
CA ALA A 236 -8.67 15.18 -10.20
C ALA A 236 -7.58 14.09 -10.39
N PRO A 237 -7.91 12.85 -10.83
CA PRO A 237 -6.91 11.86 -11.23
C PRO A 237 -5.94 12.32 -12.32
N VAL A 238 -6.42 13.02 -13.34
CA VAL A 238 -5.58 13.54 -14.43
C VAL A 238 -4.60 14.58 -13.90
N VAL A 239 -5.06 15.54 -13.10
CA VAL A 239 -4.20 16.57 -12.48
C VAL A 239 -3.15 15.92 -11.57
N SER A 240 -3.55 14.94 -10.75
CA SER A 240 -2.62 14.20 -9.88
C SER A 240 -1.56 13.46 -10.68
N SER A 241 -1.93 12.85 -11.82
CA SER A 241 -1.00 12.15 -12.71
C SER A 241 -0.01 13.10 -13.37
N LEU A 242 -0.49 14.27 -13.85
CA LEU A 242 0.36 15.30 -14.44
C LEU A 242 1.36 15.85 -13.41
N HIS A 243 0.92 16.11 -12.19
CA HIS A 243 1.79 16.55 -11.10
C HIS A 243 2.86 15.52 -10.76
N PHE A 244 2.49 14.25 -10.68
CA PHE A 244 3.43 13.14 -10.45
C PHE A 244 4.49 13.03 -11.55
N TRP A 245 4.10 13.13 -12.82
CA TRP A 245 5.03 13.12 -13.96
C TRP A 245 5.96 14.33 -13.96
N TYR A 246 5.44 15.50 -13.67
CA TYR A 246 6.24 16.73 -13.54
C TYR A 246 7.33 16.59 -12.48
N GLU A 247 7.01 16.06 -11.31
CA GLU A 247 7.99 15.82 -10.24
C GLU A 247 9.05 14.78 -10.63
N LEU A 248 8.65 13.70 -11.30
CA LEU A 248 9.61 12.70 -11.78
C LEU A 248 10.59 13.32 -12.81
N MET A 249 10.12 14.23 -13.62
CA MET A 249 10.98 14.94 -14.60
C MET A 249 11.99 15.84 -13.89
N ILE A 250 11.58 16.61 -12.90
CA ILE A 250 12.49 17.48 -12.11
C ILE A 250 13.53 16.66 -11.34
N GLN A 251 13.16 15.51 -10.79
CA GLN A 251 14.08 14.65 -10.05
C GLN A 251 15.10 13.92 -10.94
N ARG A 252 14.87 13.86 -12.25
CA ARG A 252 15.75 13.20 -13.25
C ARG A 252 16.64 14.17 -14.02
N GLY A 253 16.36 15.48 -13.98
CA GLY A 253 17.21 16.54 -14.52
C GLY A 253 18.26 16.96 -13.54
#